data_80f47c251ccc3652e915105a43706d07
#
_entry.id   80f47c251ccc3652e915105a43706d07
#
_cell.length_a   1.000
_cell.length_b   1.000
_cell.length_c   1.000
_cell.angle_alpha   90.00
_cell.angle_beta   90.00
_cell.angle_gamma   90.00
#
_symmetry.space_group_name_H-M   'P 1'
#
loop_
_entity.id
_entity.type
_entity.pdbx_description
1 polymer ?
#
loop_
_entity_poly.entity_id
_entity_poly.type
_entity_poly.pdbx_seq_one_letter_code
_entity_poly.pdbx_strand_id
1 'polypeptide(L)'
;MTKTQIIYHEVKPGVPCPDGLAAAWVAHKVYPEASLHGWTYGDSEIPKASEGDLLIIVDFSFSADVIEAWIRGGVELTVIDHHKTAQSHLSQFDIGSLQASLEEAGHKWNVLFDMKESGATLAWRHFFRYTRMPVFLEYVKDRDLWNHSLMATEEIHEATGALRRSFALYDVLELMSMEELIRFLAPLGAKLLKPKREKVKAIADQYEYRVLRTPIGEYEIPVVQLAGDTDRLASDVCAYLYERLEAPFTACITSQGAWSLRSDKKGNDTDVSAIAKSMGGGGHRNAAGFTPKEGDRNV
;
A
#
# COMPACT_ATOMS: atom_id res chain seq x y z
N MET A 1 25.04 15.96 -13.79
CA MET A 1 24.15 15.06 -14.55
C MET A 1 22.88 14.91 -13.76
N THR A 2 21.73 15.18 -14.34
CA THR A 2 20.41 14.97 -13.75
C THR A 2 20.19 13.48 -13.48
N LYS A 3 19.64 13.15 -12.32
CA LYS A 3 19.38 11.76 -11.89
C LYS A 3 17.89 11.48 -11.95
N THR A 4 17.54 10.27 -12.35
CA THR A 4 16.18 9.76 -12.21
C THR A 4 16.15 8.73 -11.09
N GLN A 5 15.21 8.88 -10.16
CA GLN A 5 15.03 7.99 -9.03
C GLN A 5 13.57 7.52 -9.00
N ILE A 6 13.35 6.23 -8.84
CA ILE A 6 12.03 5.62 -8.61
C ILE A 6 11.96 5.24 -7.15
N ILE A 7 11.01 5.82 -6.43
CA ILE A 7 10.76 5.55 -5.02
C ILE A 7 9.43 4.79 -4.93
N TYR A 8 9.42 3.66 -4.26
CA TYR A 8 8.25 2.79 -4.16
C TYR A 8 8.01 2.31 -2.73
N HIS A 9 6.76 1.96 -2.44
CA HIS A 9 6.35 1.50 -1.11
C HIS A 9 6.99 0.16 -0.72
N GLU A 10 7.53 0.12 0.50
CA GLU A 10 7.89 -1.10 1.23
C GLU A 10 7.01 -1.24 2.48
N VAL A 11 6.60 -2.46 2.79
CA VAL A 11 5.83 -2.75 4.02
C VAL A 11 6.71 -2.66 5.29
N LYS A 12 8.01 -2.87 5.12
CA LYS A 12 9.10 -2.64 6.08
C LYS A 12 10.42 -2.61 5.31
N PRO A 13 11.47 -2.01 5.86
CA PRO A 13 12.76 -1.89 5.17
C PRO A 13 13.24 -3.20 4.55
N GLY A 14 13.50 -3.19 3.25
CA GLY A 14 13.93 -4.35 2.45
C GLY A 14 12.84 -5.36 2.12
N VAL A 15 11.57 -5.06 2.41
CA VAL A 15 10.43 -5.92 2.05
C VAL A 15 9.43 -5.13 1.21
N PRO A 16 9.51 -5.22 -0.12
CA PRO A 16 8.63 -4.49 -1.01
C PRO A 16 7.15 -4.81 -0.79
N CYS A 17 6.30 -3.78 -0.84
CA CYS A 17 4.88 -3.95 -1.06
C CYS A 17 4.66 -4.63 -2.44
N PRO A 18 3.78 -5.62 -2.57
CA PRO A 18 3.49 -6.23 -3.88
C PRO A 18 3.03 -5.22 -4.93
N ASP A 19 2.21 -4.26 -4.55
CA ASP A 19 1.74 -3.19 -5.42
C ASP A 19 2.85 -2.18 -5.71
N GLY A 20 3.58 -1.72 -4.67
CA GLY A 20 4.70 -0.80 -4.82
C GLY A 20 5.79 -1.33 -5.75
N LEU A 21 6.16 -2.62 -5.61
CA LEU A 21 7.15 -3.23 -6.51
C LEU A 21 6.64 -3.34 -7.95
N ALA A 22 5.35 -3.66 -8.14
CA ALA A 22 4.75 -3.72 -9.47
C ALA A 22 4.64 -2.32 -10.10
N ALA A 23 4.30 -1.30 -9.31
CA ALA A 23 4.31 0.10 -9.74
C ALA A 23 5.72 0.58 -10.13
N ALA A 24 6.74 0.20 -9.34
CA ALA A 24 8.13 0.50 -9.66
C ALA A 24 8.59 -0.20 -10.95
N TRP A 25 8.18 -1.45 -11.17
CA TRP A 25 8.45 -2.15 -12.43
C TRP A 25 7.83 -1.42 -13.63
N VAL A 26 6.60 -0.94 -13.51
CA VAL A 26 5.96 -0.14 -14.56
C VAL A 26 6.75 1.13 -14.87
N ALA A 27 7.14 1.89 -13.85
CA ALA A 27 7.94 3.11 -14.03
C ALA A 27 9.31 2.81 -14.62
N HIS A 28 9.96 1.72 -14.20
CA HIS A 28 11.28 1.30 -14.70
C HIS A 28 11.27 0.91 -16.18
N LYS A 29 10.15 0.42 -16.72
CA LYS A 29 10.04 0.18 -18.18
C LYS A 29 10.20 1.46 -19.00
N VAL A 30 9.88 2.61 -18.43
CA VAL A 30 10.04 3.93 -19.08
C VAL A 30 11.39 4.56 -18.76
N TYR A 31 11.89 4.31 -17.56
CA TYR A 31 13.13 4.86 -17.04
C TYR A 31 14.09 3.75 -16.60
N PRO A 32 14.65 2.98 -17.53
CA PRO A 32 15.45 1.77 -17.20
C PRO A 32 16.77 2.11 -16.49
N GLU A 33 17.27 3.34 -16.60
CA GLU A 33 18.49 3.80 -15.93
C GLU A 33 18.23 4.44 -14.56
N ALA A 34 16.97 4.49 -14.11
CA ALA A 34 16.62 5.07 -12.83
C ALA A 34 17.14 4.22 -11.66
N SER A 35 17.60 4.88 -10.61
CA SER A 35 17.89 4.18 -9.35
C SER A 35 16.57 3.85 -8.62
N LEU A 36 16.52 2.68 -8.00
CA LEU A 36 15.34 2.16 -7.30
C LEU A 36 15.52 2.29 -5.79
N HIS A 37 14.54 2.86 -5.11
CA HIS A 37 14.57 3.06 -3.68
C HIS A 37 13.24 2.61 -3.04
N GLY A 38 13.31 1.55 -2.24
CA GLY A 38 12.18 1.16 -1.40
C GLY A 38 12.04 2.12 -0.22
N TRP A 39 10.82 2.49 0.14
CA TRP A 39 10.53 3.43 1.21
C TRP A 39 9.37 2.97 2.09
N THR A 40 9.52 3.20 3.41
CA THR A 40 8.53 2.80 4.41
C THR A 40 7.96 4.05 5.08
N TYR A 41 6.66 4.04 5.39
CA TYR A 41 6.08 5.11 6.21
C TYR A 41 6.76 5.16 7.59
N GLY A 42 7.26 6.36 7.96
CA GLY A 42 7.98 6.58 9.21
C GLY A 42 9.50 6.58 9.10
N ASP A 43 10.07 6.32 7.91
CA ASP A 43 11.49 6.51 7.68
C ASP A 43 11.86 7.97 7.90
N SER A 44 12.92 8.19 8.68
CA SER A 44 13.38 9.54 9.08
C SER A 44 14.24 10.22 8.02
N GLU A 45 14.85 9.46 7.12
CA GLU A 45 15.69 10.00 6.06
C GLU A 45 14.81 10.29 4.82
N ILE A 46 14.99 11.48 4.23
CA ILE A 46 14.32 11.89 3.00
C ILE A 46 15.29 11.68 1.84
N PRO A 47 14.85 11.10 0.70
CA PRO A 47 15.70 10.95 -0.48
C PRO A 47 16.31 12.28 -0.90
N LYS A 48 17.62 12.27 -1.17
CA LYS A 48 18.33 13.47 -1.63
C LYS A 48 18.08 13.67 -3.12
N ALA A 49 17.58 14.84 -3.46
CA ALA A 49 17.40 15.28 -4.83
C ALA A 49 17.89 16.73 -4.98
N SER A 50 18.35 17.07 -6.16
CA SER A 50 18.87 18.38 -6.54
C SER A 50 18.10 18.96 -7.70
N GLU A 51 18.24 20.24 -7.97
CA GLU A 51 17.66 20.91 -9.13
C GLU A 51 17.89 20.12 -10.43
N GLY A 52 16.81 19.87 -11.17
CA GLY A 52 16.79 19.11 -12.41
C GLY A 52 16.76 17.58 -12.26
N ASP A 53 16.87 17.02 -11.05
CA ASP A 53 16.64 15.60 -10.84
C ASP A 53 15.15 15.27 -11.02
N LEU A 54 14.85 14.05 -11.50
CA LEU A 54 13.48 13.53 -11.62
C LEU A 54 13.21 12.49 -10.54
N LEU A 55 12.22 12.76 -9.69
CA LEU A 55 11.68 11.79 -8.72
C LEU A 55 10.36 11.22 -9.22
N ILE A 56 10.25 9.90 -9.28
CA ILE A 56 9.04 9.16 -9.59
C ILE A 56 8.66 8.37 -8.34
N ILE A 57 7.60 8.78 -7.67
CA ILE A 57 7.13 8.18 -6.42
C ILE A 57 5.87 7.40 -6.74
N VAL A 58 5.86 6.10 -6.47
CA VAL A 58 4.77 5.19 -6.85
C VAL A 58 4.30 4.36 -5.65
N ASP A 59 2.99 4.21 -5.50
CA ASP A 59 2.34 3.51 -4.38
C ASP A 59 2.75 4.07 -3.01
N PHE A 60 3.18 5.31 -2.99
CA PHE A 60 3.69 6.01 -1.82
C PHE A 60 3.59 7.52 -2.00
N SER A 61 3.55 8.26 -0.89
CA SER A 61 3.67 9.70 -0.92
C SER A 61 4.38 10.22 0.33
N PHE A 62 5.22 11.23 0.16
CA PHE A 62 5.80 11.98 1.27
C PHE A 62 4.82 13.04 1.79
N SER A 63 5.15 13.62 2.95
CA SER A 63 4.39 14.75 3.47
C SER A 63 4.44 15.92 2.48
N ALA A 64 3.41 16.75 2.52
CA ALA A 64 3.29 17.90 1.64
C ALA A 64 4.48 18.86 1.75
N ASP A 65 5.01 19.08 2.98
CA ASP A 65 6.19 19.93 3.21
C ASP A 65 7.43 19.42 2.46
N VAL A 66 7.63 18.10 2.43
CA VAL A 66 8.75 17.48 1.71
C VAL A 66 8.58 17.65 0.20
N ILE A 67 7.38 17.40 -0.31
CA ILE A 67 7.06 17.55 -1.72
C ILE A 67 7.22 19.01 -2.14
N GLU A 68 6.71 19.96 -1.37
CA GLU A 68 6.87 21.39 -1.63
C GLU A 68 8.35 21.81 -1.63
N ALA A 69 9.15 21.31 -0.67
CA ALA A 69 10.57 21.62 -0.60
C ALA A 69 11.32 21.15 -1.86
N TRP A 70 11.04 19.94 -2.36
CA TRP A 70 11.63 19.44 -3.60
C TRP A 70 11.25 20.28 -4.80
N ILE A 71 9.96 20.60 -4.93
CA ILE A 71 9.45 21.41 -6.04
C ILE A 71 10.11 22.80 -6.04
N ARG A 72 10.16 23.47 -4.87
CA ARG A 72 10.84 24.78 -4.73
C ARG A 72 12.35 24.69 -4.98
N GLY A 73 12.93 23.52 -4.75
CA GLY A 73 14.33 23.20 -5.06
C GLY A 73 14.59 22.86 -6.52
N GLY A 74 13.59 22.95 -7.41
CA GLY A 74 13.74 22.68 -8.84
C GLY A 74 13.79 21.20 -9.20
N VAL A 75 13.30 20.31 -8.32
CA VAL A 75 13.19 18.89 -8.61
C VAL A 75 11.95 18.62 -9.45
N GLU A 76 12.08 17.88 -10.55
CA GLU A 76 10.95 17.37 -11.31
C GLU A 76 10.31 16.19 -10.56
N LEU A 77 8.97 16.15 -10.48
CA LEU A 77 8.27 15.21 -9.62
C LEU A 77 7.07 14.56 -10.30
N THR A 78 6.94 13.25 -10.15
CA THR A 78 5.73 12.51 -10.47
C THR A 78 5.33 11.66 -9.25
N VAL A 79 4.16 11.92 -8.68
CA VAL A 79 3.58 11.15 -7.57
C VAL A 79 2.36 10.39 -8.09
N ILE A 80 2.36 9.07 -7.92
CA ILE A 80 1.26 8.18 -8.31
C ILE A 80 0.91 7.33 -7.10
N ASP A 81 -0.21 7.65 -6.45
CA ASP A 81 -0.59 7.01 -5.19
C ASP A 81 -2.11 6.83 -5.11
N HIS A 82 -2.57 5.97 -4.23
CA HIS A 82 -3.98 5.68 -4.00
C HIS A 82 -4.35 5.67 -2.51
N HIS A 83 -3.43 6.01 -1.63
CA HIS A 83 -3.67 6.08 -0.19
C HIS A 83 -4.49 7.32 0.17
N LYS A 84 -5.63 7.11 0.82
CA LYS A 84 -6.56 8.19 1.22
C LYS A 84 -5.90 9.24 2.11
N THR A 85 -5.05 8.82 3.03
CA THR A 85 -4.35 9.73 3.94
C THR A 85 -3.34 10.61 3.21
N ALA A 86 -2.60 10.05 2.25
CA ALA A 86 -1.68 10.79 1.41
C ALA A 86 -2.41 11.86 0.57
N GLN A 87 -3.52 11.46 -0.09
CA GLN A 87 -4.35 12.42 -0.82
C GLN A 87 -4.84 13.56 0.08
N SER A 88 -5.33 13.25 1.30
CA SER A 88 -5.83 14.29 2.20
C SER A 88 -4.74 15.23 2.74
N HIS A 89 -3.49 14.77 2.83
CA HIS A 89 -2.37 15.61 3.20
C HIS A 89 -1.99 16.56 2.04
N LEU A 90 -1.91 16.04 0.83
CA LEU A 90 -1.55 16.85 -0.34
C LEU A 90 -2.66 17.80 -0.77
N SER A 91 -3.94 17.45 -0.55
CA SER A 91 -5.06 18.34 -0.88
C SER A 91 -5.18 19.58 0.04
N GLN A 92 -4.46 19.61 1.16
CA GLN A 92 -4.39 20.79 2.04
C GLN A 92 -3.48 21.89 1.47
N PHE A 93 -2.63 21.55 0.52
CA PHE A 93 -1.85 22.53 -0.23
C PHE A 93 -2.68 23.09 -1.38
N ASP A 94 -2.58 24.37 -1.62
CA ASP A 94 -3.08 24.98 -2.86
C ASP A 94 -2.19 24.53 -4.03
N ILE A 95 -2.37 23.24 -4.36
CA ILE A 95 -1.64 22.59 -5.45
C ILE A 95 -1.83 23.38 -6.76
N GLY A 96 -3.00 23.99 -6.95
CA GLY A 96 -3.30 24.75 -8.16
C GLY A 96 -2.46 26.02 -8.30
N SER A 97 -2.29 26.80 -7.23
CA SER A 97 -1.45 28.02 -7.27
C SER A 97 0.03 27.68 -7.33
N LEU A 98 0.45 26.59 -6.66
CA LEU A 98 1.82 26.10 -6.74
C LEU A 98 2.11 25.56 -8.13
N GLN A 99 1.19 24.82 -8.73
CA GLN A 99 1.30 24.28 -10.09
C GLN A 99 1.50 25.40 -11.13
N ALA A 100 0.68 26.45 -11.08
CA ALA A 100 0.79 27.59 -11.98
C ALA A 100 2.17 28.29 -11.88
N SER A 101 2.66 28.51 -10.65
CA SER A 101 3.96 29.14 -10.44
C SER A 101 5.15 28.26 -10.86
N LEU A 102 4.98 26.94 -10.84
CA LEU A 102 6.01 25.98 -11.25
C LEU A 102 6.05 25.79 -12.77
N GLU A 103 4.88 25.76 -13.41
CA GLU A 103 4.78 25.75 -14.87
C GLU A 103 5.38 27.01 -15.48
N GLU A 104 5.17 28.18 -14.86
CA GLU A 104 5.86 29.44 -15.23
C GLU A 104 7.38 29.35 -15.05
N ALA A 105 7.85 28.61 -14.04
CA ALA A 105 9.28 28.35 -13.80
C ALA A 105 9.86 27.24 -14.68
N GLY A 106 9.04 26.57 -15.51
CA GLY A 106 9.47 25.49 -16.41
C GLY A 106 9.66 24.13 -15.76
N HIS A 107 9.22 23.95 -14.51
CA HIS A 107 9.31 22.67 -13.80
C HIS A 107 8.12 21.77 -14.11
N LYS A 108 8.40 20.47 -14.28
CA LYS A 108 7.37 19.45 -14.52
C LYS A 108 7.06 18.71 -13.23
N TRP A 109 5.79 18.70 -12.87
CA TRP A 109 5.33 17.88 -11.80
C TRP A 109 3.93 17.32 -12.08
N ASN A 110 3.68 16.10 -11.62
CA ASN A 110 2.40 15.41 -11.74
C ASN A 110 2.04 14.76 -10.42
N VAL A 111 0.79 14.89 -10.01
CA VAL A 111 0.26 14.17 -8.84
C VAL A 111 -1.04 13.49 -9.24
N LEU A 112 -1.07 12.17 -9.16
CA LEU A 112 -2.22 11.35 -9.52
C LEU A 112 -2.68 10.55 -8.32
N PHE A 113 -3.96 10.67 -8.01
CA PHE A 113 -4.61 9.85 -6.99
C PHE A 113 -5.91 9.27 -7.51
N ASP A 114 -6.10 7.96 -7.34
CA ASP A 114 -7.38 7.29 -7.52
C ASP A 114 -7.48 6.07 -6.58
N MET A 115 -8.30 6.16 -5.56
CA MET A 115 -8.52 5.10 -4.57
C MET A 115 -9.31 3.89 -5.11
N LYS A 116 -9.76 3.92 -6.36
CA LYS A 116 -10.37 2.78 -7.05
C LYS A 116 -9.36 1.96 -7.86
N GLU A 117 -8.12 2.43 -7.90
CA GLU A 117 -6.99 1.79 -8.55
C GLU A 117 -5.94 1.41 -7.51
N SER A 118 -5.01 0.52 -7.88
CA SER A 118 -3.78 0.28 -7.15
C SER A 118 -2.65 1.16 -7.69
N GLY A 119 -1.57 1.33 -6.95
CA GLY A 119 -0.41 2.09 -7.40
C GLY A 119 0.14 1.58 -8.74
N ALA A 120 0.19 0.24 -8.93
CA ALA A 120 0.66 -0.38 -10.16
C ALA A 120 -0.28 -0.11 -11.36
N THR A 121 -1.59 -0.20 -11.18
CA THR A 121 -2.54 0.06 -12.26
C THR A 121 -2.62 1.54 -12.61
N LEU A 122 -2.47 2.43 -11.63
CA LEU A 122 -2.33 3.87 -11.87
C LEU A 122 -1.06 4.19 -12.65
N ALA A 123 0.08 3.61 -12.25
CA ALA A 123 1.34 3.79 -12.97
C ALA A 123 1.24 3.32 -14.41
N TRP A 124 0.60 2.14 -14.65
CA TRP A 124 0.39 1.68 -16.02
C TRP A 124 -0.46 2.64 -16.85
N ARG A 125 -1.58 3.12 -16.31
CA ARG A 125 -2.45 4.08 -17.01
C ARG A 125 -1.76 5.42 -17.27
N HIS A 126 -0.87 5.84 -16.41
CA HIS A 126 -0.09 7.06 -16.59
C HIS A 126 0.95 6.90 -17.70
N PHE A 127 1.79 5.87 -17.63
CA PHE A 127 2.93 5.71 -18.53
C PHE A 127 2.58 5.02 -19.85
N PHE A 128 1.59 4.12 -19.83
CA PHE A 128 1.21 3.26 -20.97
C PHE A 128 -0.25 3.46 -21.37
N ARG A 129 -0.70 4.69 -21.41
CA ARG A 129 -2.10 5.11 -21.57
C ARG A 129 -2.87 4.40 -22.70
N TYR A 130 -2.20 4.07 -23.79
CA TYR A 130 -2.79 3.48 -25.00
C TYR A 130 -2.41 2.01 -25.18
N THR A 131 -1.75 1.42 -24.23
CA THR A 131 -1.31 0.03 -24.27
C THR A 131 -2.21 -0.82 -23.35
N ARG A 132 -2.57 -2.00 -23.81
CA ARG A 132 -3.34 -2.94 -22.99
C ARG A 132 -2.57 -3.26 -21.71
N MET A 133 -3.24 -3.14 -20.57
CA MET A 133 -2.66 -3.47 -19.29
C MET A 133 -2.42 -4.98 -19.17
N PRO A 134 -1.24 -5.40 -18.67
CA PRO A 134 -0.98 -6.80 -18.34
C PRO A 134 -1.97 -7.32 -17.29
N VAL A 135 -2.49 -8.52 -17.55
CA VAL A 135 -3.54 -9.09 -16.70
C VAL A 135 -3.09 -9.29 -15.25
N PHE A 136 -1.81 -9.59 -15.01
CA PHE A 136 -1.31 -9.77 -13.65
C PHE A 136 -1.43 -8.50 -12.79
N LEU A 137 -1.41 -7.30 -13.38
CA LEU A 137 -1.63 -6.04 -12.64
C LEU A 137 -3.07 -5.92 -12.12
N GLU A 138 -4.05 -6.47 -12.85
CA GLU A 138 -5.42 -6.56 -12.34
C GLU A 138 -5.52 -7.48 -11.10
N TYR A 139 -4.73 -8.55 -11.05
CA TYR A 139 -4.61 -9.40 -9.87
C TYR A 139 -3.92 -8.70 -8.69
N VAL A 140 -2.88 -7.89 -8.96
CA VAL A 140 -2.24 -7.05 -7.94
C VAL A 140 -3.29 -6.11 -7.34
N LYS A 141 -4.03 -5.38 -8.19
CA LYS A 141 -5.10 -4.47 -7.78
C LYS A 141 -6.20 -5.17 -6.99
N ASP A 142 -6.70 -6.31 -7.49
CA ASP A 142 -7.80 -7.04 -6.87
C ASP A 142 -7.44 -7.51 -5.44
N ARG A 143 -6.18 -7.90 -5.24
CA ARG A 143 -5.64 -8.26 -3.93
C ARG A 143 -5.36 -7.04 -3.05
N ASP A 144 -4.76 -6.00 -3.60
CA ASP A 144 -4.39 -4.79 -2.86
C ASP A 144 -5.62 -4.05 -2.32
N LEU A 145 -6.61 -3.86 -3.18
CA LEU A 145 -7.89 -3.27 -2.80
C LEU A 145 -8.79 -4.25 -2.01
N TRP A 146 -8.33 -5.47 -1.73
CA TRP A 146 -9.10 -6.49 -1.01
C TRP A 146 -10.48 -6.79 -1.64
N ASN A 147 -10.55 -6.78 -2.96
CA ASN A 147 -11.80 -7.04 -3.68
C ASN A 147 -12.09 -8.54 -3.80
N HIS A 148 -11.05 -9.33 -4.05
CA HIS A 148 -11.13 -10.78 -4.26
C HIS A 148 -12.23 -11.17 -5.25
N SER A 149 -12.34 -10.39 -6.33
CA SER A 149 -13.38 -10.54 -7.36
C SER A 149 -12.93 -11.40 -8.53
N LEU A 150 -11.63 -11.52 -8.75
CA LEU A 150 -11.07 -12.36 -9.80
C LEU A 150 -10.88 -13.80 -9.30
N MET A 151 -10.97 -14.76 -10.25
CA MET A 151 -10.74 -16.16 -9.93
C MET A 151 -9.28 -16.39 -9.51
N ALA A 152 -9.08 -17.04 -8.36
CA ALA A 152 -7.77 -17.42 -7.82
C ALA A 152 -6.84 -16.23 -7.42
N THR A 153 -7.39 -15.08 -7.06
CA THR A 153 -6.59 -13.90 -6.64
C THR A 153 -5.64 -14.24 -5.49
N GLU A 154 -6.11 -14.88 -4.43
CA GLU A 154 -5.26 -15.25 -3.30
C GLU A 154 -4.19 -16.27 -3.70
N GLU A 155 -4.57 -17.27 -4.49
CA GLU A 155 -3.66 -18.30 -4.99
C GLU A 155 -2.53 -17.67 -5.82
N ILE A 156 -2.86 -16.78 -6.75
CA ILE A 156 -1.87 -16.10 -7.60
C ILE A 156 -0.98 -15.18 -6.75
N HIS A 157 -1.56 -14.48 -5.78
CA HIS A 157 -0.79 -13.65 -4.85
C HIS A 157 0.22 -14.47 -4.04
N GLU A 158 -0.18 -15.58 -3.46
CA GLU A 158 0.72 -16.44 -2.69
C GLU A 158 1.79 -17.09 -3.57
N ALA A 159 1.41 -17.57 -4.76
CA ALA A 159 2.35 -18.16 -5.72
C ALA A 159 3.42 -17.15 -6.13
N THR A 160 3.05 -15.94 -6.50
CA THR A 160 4.02 -14.89 -6.88
C THR A 160 4.93 -14.51 -5.72
N GLY A 161 4.42 -14.51 -4.48
CA GLY A 161 5.22 -14.31 -3.28
C GLY A 161 6.27 -15.42 -3.08
N ALA A 162 5.88 -16.68 -3.25
CA ALA A 162 6.77 -17.84 -3.14
C ALA A 162 7.83 -17.87 -4.25
N LEU A 163 7.51 -17.39 -5.45
CA LEU A 163 8.44 -17.23 -6.57
C LEU A 163 9.36 -16.02 -6.41
N ARG A 164 9.26 -15.27 -5.31
CA ARG A 164 9.99 -14.04 -5.02
C ARG A 164 9.75 -12.97 -6.09
N ARG A 165 8.73 -12.15 -5.85
CA ARG A 165 8.40 -11.00 -6.71
C ARG A 165 9.64 -10.21 -7.10
N SER A 166 9.78 -9.97 -8.39
CA SER A 166 10.92 -9.26 -8.97
C SER A 166 10.54 -8.75 -10.36
N PHE A 167 11.28 -7.81 -10.89
CA PHE A 167 11.07 -7.30 -12.24
C PHE A 167 11.15 -8.41 -13.28
N ALA A 168 12.12 -9.33 -13.15
CA ALA A 168 12.25 -10.48 -14.06
C ALA A 168 11.02 -11.41 -14.01
N LEU A 169 10.40 -11.61 -12.83
CA LEU A 169 9.15 -12.35 -12.74
C LEU A 169 8.01 -11.58 -13.42
N TYR A 170 7.92 -10.26 -13.22
CA TYR A 170 6.87 -9.44 -13.83
C TYR A 170 6.98 -9.36 -15.35
N ASP A 171 8.20 -9.37 -15.91
CA ASP A 171 8.42 -9.48 -17.37
C ASP A 171 7.85 -10.78 -17.95
N VAL A 172 7.90 -11.88 -17.20
CA VAL A 172 7.25 -13.15 -17.59
C VAL A 172 5.74 -13.07 -17.44
N LEU A 173 5.24 -12.53 -16.33
CA LEU A 173 3.80 -12.44 -16.06
C LEU A 173 3.09 -11.46 -17.00
N GLU A 174 3.79 -10.44 -17.50
CA GLU A 174 3.26 -9.48 -18.49
C GLU A 174 2.74 -10.18 -19.75
N LEU A 175 3.38 -11.28 -20.14
CA LEU A 175 3.08 -12.03 -21.35
C LEU A 175 1.92 -13.04 -21.19
N MET A 176 1.48 -13.27 -19.94
CA MET A 176 0.51 -14.31 -19.62
C MET A 176 -0.92 -13.79 -19.70
N SER A 177 -1.78 -14.61 -20.29
CA SER A 177 -3.23 -14.45 -20.20
C SER A 177 -3.75 -14.82 -18.80
N MET A 178 -5.01 -14.46 -18.51
CA MET A 178 -5.67 -14.85 -17.26
C MET A 178 -5.71 -16.39 -17.10
N GLU A 179 -5.99 -17.11 -18.16
CA GLU A 179 -6.04 -18.57 -18.15
C GLU A 179 -4.68 -19.20 -17.81
N GLU A 180 -3.61 -18.62 -18.35
CA GLU A 180 -2.24 -19.07 -18.07
C GLU A 180 -1.84 -18.74 -16.62
N LEU A 181 -2.14 -17.54 -16.12
CA LEU A 181 -1.91 -17.19 -14.72
C LEU A 181 -2.61 -18.17 -13.77
N ILE A 182 -3.88 -18.45 -14.00
CA ILE A 182 -4.64 -19.43 -13.22
C ILE A 182 -4.03 -20.82 -13.35
N ARG A 183 -3.77 -21.27 -14.57
CA ARG A 183 -3.28 -22.64 -14.85
C ARG A 183 -1.93 -22.92 -14.20
N PHE A 184 -1.00 -21.95 -14.23
CA PHE A 184 0.37 -22.17 -13.77
C PHE A 184 0.60 -21.75 -12.32
N LEU A 185 -0.07 -20.71 -11.84
CA LEU A 185 0.18 -20.17 -10.49
C LEU A 185 -0.83 -20.66 -9.43
N ALA A 186 -2.11 -20.79 -9.78
CA ALA A 186 -3.11 -21.13 -8.79
C ALA A 186 -2.87 -22.48 -8.09
N PRO A 187 -2.41 -23.56 -8.76
CA PRO A 187 -2.13 -24.82 -8.07
C PRO A 187 -1.00 -24.71 -7.01
N LEU A 188 0.03 -23.87 -7.28
CA LEU A 188 1.07 -23.59 -6.31
C LEU A 188 0.52 -22.80 -5.14
N GLY A 189 -0.21 -21.73 -5.42
CA GLY A 189 -0.80 -20.88 -4.38
C GLY A 189 -1.79 -21.63 -3.49
N ALA A 190 -2.63 -22.50 -4.05
CA ALA A 190 -3.57 -23.30 -3.29
C ALA A 190 -2.87 -24.23 -2.24
N LYS A 191 -1.71 -24.80 -2.61
CA LYS A 191 -0.91 -25.60 -1.67
C LYS A 191 -0.36 -24.75 -0.52
N LEU A 192 -0.01 -23.47 -0.79
CA LEU A 192 0.52 -22.56 0.21
C LEU A 192 -0.59 -21.97 1.10
N LEU A 193 -1.77 -21.70 0.52
CA LEU A 193 -2.90 -21.13 1.24
C LEU A 193 -3.47 -22.06 2.30
N LYS A 194 -3.49 -23.39 2.06
CA LYS A 194 -4.07 -24.30 3.02
C LYS A 194 -3.44 -24.18 4.42
N PRO A 195 -2.13 -24.39 4.60
CA PRO A 195 -1.49 -24.24 5.90
C PRO A 195 -1.53 -22.79 6.42
N LYS A 196 -1.51 -21.79 5.52
CA LYS A 196 -1.67 -20.38 5.90
C LYS A 196 -3.04 -20.14 6.54
N ARG A 197 -4.14 -20.61 5.93
CA ARG A 197 -5.50 -20.46 6.45
C ARG A 197 -5.68 -21.18 7.79
N GLU A 198 -5.10 -22.37 7.96
CA GLU A 198 -5.08 -23.08 9.25
C GLU A 198 -4.34 -22.27 10.33
N LYS A 199 -3.19 -21.69 10.00
CA LYS A 199 -2.42 -20.81 10.90
C LYS A 199 -3.20 -19.52 11.24
N VAL A 200 -3.79 -18.87 10.25
CA VAL A 200 -4.63 -17.67 10.43
C VAL A 200 -5.79 -17.95 11.37
N LYS A 201 -6.51 -19.08 11.16
CA LYS A 201 -7.59 -19.49 12.04
C LYS A 201 -7.12 -19.69 13.48
N ALA A 202 -6.04 -20.44 13.69
CA ALA A 202 -5.51 -20.72 15.02
C ALA A 202 -5.07 -19.46 15.77
N ILE A 203 -4.56 -18.46 15.05
CA ILE A 203 -4.20 -17.14 15.60
C ILE A 203 -5.47 -16.34 15.91
N ALA A 204 -6.39 -16.28 14.95
CA ALA A 204 -7.63 -15.52 15.09
C ALA A 204 -8.50 -16.04 16.25
N ASP A 205 -8.53 -17.35 16.49
CA ASP A 205 -9.28 -17.97 17.60
C ASP A 205 -8.79 -17.49 19.00
N GLN A 206 -7.66 -16.79 19.09
CA GLN A 206 -7.10 -16.21 20.32
C GLN A 206 -7.54 -14.75 20.55
N TYR A 207 -8.52 -14.25 19.82
CA TYR A 207 -9.00 -12.90 19.97
C TYR A 207 -9.60 -12.62 21.35
N GLU A 208 -9.47 -11.38 21.79
CA GLU A 208 -10.13 -10.84 22.97
C GLU A 208 -10.84 -9.54 22.59
N TYR A 209 -11.99 -9.27 23.18
CA TYR A 209 -12.62 -7.96 23.08
C TYR A 209 -11.85 -6.96 23.95
N ARG A 210 -11.44 -5.85 23.33
CA ARG A 210 -10.79 -4.72 24.00
C ARG A 210 -11.48 -3.41 23.62
N VAL A 211 -11.45 -2.45 24.54
CA VAL A 211 -11.94 -1.09 24.27
C VAL A 211 -10.78 -0.24 23.79
N LEU A 212 -10.78 0.11 22.49
CA LEU A 212 -9.86 1.07 21.93
C LEU A 212 -10.43 2.49 22.14
N ARG A 213 -9.71 3.32 22.90
CA ARG A 213 -10.04 4.72 23.11
C ARG A 213 -9.22 5.60 22.18
N THR A 214 -9.88 6.44 21.44
CA THR A 214 -9.26 7.35 20.49
C THR A 214 -9.80 8.77 20.66
N PRO A 215 -9.13 9.81 20.14
CA PRO A 215 -9.65 11.18 20.16
C PRO A 215 -11.03 11.36 19.49
N ILE A 216 -11.44 10.41 18.64
CA ILE A 216 -12.72 10.50 17.89
C ILE A 216 -13.77 9.50 18.35
N GLY A 217 -13.50 8.68 19.36
CA GLY A 217 -14.48 7.74 19.92
C GLY A 217 -13.88 6.55 20.65
N GLU A 218 -14.76 5.80 21.33
CA GLU A 218 -14.42 4.53 21.99
C GLU A 218 -15.07 3.38 21.22
N TYR A 219 -14.33 2.30 21.03
CA TYR A 219 -14.75 1.16 20.22
C TYR A 219 -14.42 -0.15 20.95
N GLU A 220 -15.43 -0.94 21.23
CA GLU A 220 -15.24 -2.31 21.70
C GLU A 220 -15.06 -3.23 20.48
N ILE A 221 -13.89 -3.80 20.33
CA ILE A 221 -13.49 -4.53 19.14
C ILE A 221 -12.74 -5.82 19.47
N PRO A 222 -12.82 -6.85 18.62
CA PRO A 222 -11.95 -8.01 18.72
C PRO A 222 -10.51 -7.65 18.33
N VAL A 223 -9.57 -8.01 19.18
CA VAL A 223 -8.14 -7.72 19.04
C VAL A 223 -7.34 -9.00 19.19
N VAL A 224 -6.35 -9.22 18.33
CA VAL A 224 -5.38 -10.30 18.45
C VAL A 224 -3.99 -9.72 18.66
N GLN A 225 -3.26 -10.23 19.66
CA GLN A 225 -1.84 -9.96 19.81
C GLN A 225 -1.05 -10.92 18.94
N LEU A 226 -0.29 -10.39 17.98
CA LEU A 226 0.60 -11.16 17.13
C LEU A 226 1.98 -11.33 17.77
N ALA A 227 2.74 -12.31 17.31
CA ALA A 227 4.08 -12.59 17.76
C ALA A 227 5.04 -12.78 16.58
N GLY A 228 6.07 -11.96 16.51
CA GLY A 228 7.22 -12.09 15.60
C GLY A 228 6.86 -12.41 14.15
N ASP A 229 7.04 -13.65 13.77
CA ASP A 229 6.83 -14.12 12.39
C ASP A 229 5.37 -14.08 11.91
N THR A 230 4.41 -13.86 12.82
CA THR A 230 2.99 -13.77 12.50
C THR A 230 2.52 -12.36 12.16
N ASP A 231 3.33 -11.32 12.38
CA ASP A 231 2.97 -9.92 12.07
C ASP A 231 2.49 -9.73 10.62
N ARG A 232 3.11 -10.45 9.68
CA ARG A 232 2.71 -10.45 8.27
C ARG A 232 1.30 -10.99 7.99
N LEU A 233 0.68 -11.67 8.95
CA LEU A 233 -0.66 -12.23 8.84
C LEU A 233 -1.75 -11.29 9.38
N ALA A 234 -1.39 -10.09 9.85
CA ALA A 234 -2.32 -9.15 10.48
C ALA A 234 -3.57 -8.89 9.61
N SER A 235 -3.39 -8.66 8.31
CA SER A 235 -4.51 -8.43 7.38
C SER A 235 -5.41 -9.64 7.26
N ASP A 236 -4.83 -10.83 7.11
CA ASP A 236 -5.59 -12.08 6.94
C ASP A 236 -6.31 -12.47 8.24
N VAL A 237 -5.68 -12.26 9.42
CA VAL A 237 -6.28 -12.52 10.74
C VAL A 237 -7.45 -11.56 10.99
N CYS A 238 -7.27 -10.27 10.75
CA CYS A 238 -8.34 -9.30 10.89
C CYS A 238 -9.50 -9.58 9.92
N ALA A 239 -9.20 -9.96 8.67
CA ALA A 239 -10.23 -10.33 7.69
C ALA A 239 -11.02 -11.57 8.15
N TYR A 240 -10.32 -12.58 8.66
CA TYR A 240 -10.97 -13.78 9.21
C TYR A 240 -11.93 -13.43 10.34
N LEU A 241 -11.59 -12.46 11.21
CA LEU A 241 -12.42 -12.03 12.33
C LEU A 241 -13.64 -11.22 11.86
N TYR A 242 -13.49 -10.19 11.02
CA TYR A 242 -14.63 -9.36 10.62
C TYR A 242 -15.64 -10.10 9.75
N GLU A 243 -15.24 -11.16 9.05
CA GLU A 243 -16.17 -12.03 8.32
C GLU A 243 -17.06 -12.89 9.24
N ARG A 244 -16.72 -13.03 10.52
CA ARG A 244 -17.34 -13.97 11.47
C ARG A 244 -17.92 -13.30 12.72
N LEU A 245 -17.45 -12.12 13.04
CA LEU A 245 -17.85 -11.40 14.24
C LEU A 245 -18.56 -10.09 13.88
N GLU A 246 -19.62 -9.78 14.60
CA GLU A 246 -20.26 -8.48 14.49
C GLU A 246 -19.48 -7.45 15.31
N ALA A 247 -18.65 -6.66 14.63
CA ALA A 247 -17.86 -5.61 15.25
C ALA A 247 -17.70 -4.43 14.27
N PRO A 248 -17.52 -3.19 14.76
CA PRO A 248 -17.31 -2.04 13.89
C PRO A 248 -16.04 -2.20 13.01
N PHE A 249 -15.02 -2.82 13.55
CA PHE A 249 -13.78 -3.23 12.87
C PHE A 249 -13.02 -4.22 13.76
N THR A 250 -11.96 -4.77 13.24
CA THR A 250 -11.08 -5.70 13.97
C THR A 250 -9.66 -5.19 14.01
N ALA A 251 -8.87 -5.63 14.97
CA ALA A 251 -7.49 -5.19 15.11
C ALA A 251 -6.53 -6.34 15.38
N CYS A 252 -5.32 -6.19 14.86
CA CYS A 252 -4.15 -6.96 15.28
C CYS A 252 -3.09 -6.01 15.85
N ILE A 253 -2.47 -6.40 16.95
CA ILE A 253 -1.29 -5.70 17.49
C ILE A 253 -0.06 -6.51 17.10
N THR A 254 0.88 -5.91 16.39
CA THR A 254 2.12 -6.57 15.99
C THR A 254 3.05 -6.79 17.17
N SER A 255 4.08 -7.60 17.01
CA SER A 255 5.12 -7.84 18.01
C SER A 255 5.87 -6.56 18.43
N GLN A 256 5.84 -5.53 17.58
CA GLN A 256 6.43 -4.20 17.85
C GLN A 256 5.41 -3.20 18.42
N GLY A 257 4.19 -3.62 18.72
CA GLY A 257 3.15 -2.77 19.28
C GLY A 257 2.39 -1.91 18.29
N ALA A 258 2.60 -2.07 16.99
CA ALA A 258 1.82 -1.37 15.97
C ALA A 258 0.42 -2.02 15.83
N TRP A 259 -0.61 -1.17 15.73
CA TRP A 259 -2.00 -1.57 15.52
C TRP A 259 -2.34 -1.61 14.04
N SER A 260 -2.85 -2.74 13.58
CA SER A 260 -3.37 -2.94 12.23
C SER A 260 -4.89 -3.09 12.32
N LEU A 261 -5.61 -2.16 11.71
CA LEU A 261 -7.08 -2.09 11.76
C LEU A 261 -7.68 -2.51 10.44
N ARG A 262 -8.75 -3.32 10.47
CA ARG A 262 -9.50 -3.71 9.28
C ARG A 262 -10.99 -3.63 9.52
N SER A 263 -11.74 -3.07 8.56
CA SER A 263 -13.21 -3.06 8.54
C SER A 263 -13.75 -3.74 7.30
N ASP A 264 -14.99 -4.24 7.38
CA ASP A 264 -15.66 -4.88 6.26
C ASP A 264 -16.26 -3.83 5.32
N LYS A 265 -15.96 -3.94 4.01
CA LYS A 265 -16.55 -3.10 2.97
C LYS A 265 -18.03 -3.40 2.70
N LYS A 266 -18.48 -4.62 3.01
CA LYS A 266 -19.81 -5.12 2.67
C LYS A 266 -20.81 -4.99 3.82
N GLY A 267 -20.30 -4.89 5.04
CA GLY A 267 -21.09 -4.83 6.27
C GLY A 267 -21.01 -3.47 6.94
N ASN A 268 -20.35 -3.41 8.08
CA ASN A 268 -20.14 -2.18 8.82
C ASN A 268 -18.92 -1.42 8.27
N ASP A 269 -19.14 -0.58 7.26
CA ASP A 269 -18.09 0.17 6.54
C ASP A 269 -17.48 1.30 7.40
N THR A 270 -16.94 0.95 8.57
CA THR A 270 -16.24 1.89 9.44
C THR A 270 -14.96 2.40 8.78
N ASP A 271 -14.77 3.72 8.79
CA ASP A 271 -13.55 4.34 8.27
C ASP A 271 -12.39 4.21 9.26
N VAL A 272 -11.66 3.09 9.20
CA VAL A 272 -10.49 2.87 10.07
C VAL A 272 -9.31 3.80 9.77
N SER A 273 -9.29 4.43 8.59
CA SER A 273 -8.24 5.43 8.27
C SER A 273 -8.39 6.70 9.11
N ALA A 274 -9.62 7.12 9.38
CA ALA A 274 -9.90 8.26 10.26
C ALA A 274 -9.49 7.95 11.71
N ILE A 275 -9.76 6.71 12.16
CA ILE A 275 -9.34 6.23 13.49
C ILE A 275 -7.81 6.21 13.59
N ALA A 276 -7.12 5.57 12.64
CA ALA A 276 -5.67 5.52 12.62
C ALA A 276 -5.04 6.93 12.55
N LYS A 277 -5.59 7.84 11.74
CA LYS A 277 -5.13 9.23 11.61
C LYS A 277 -5.24 9.98 12.94
N SER A 278 -6.32 9.78 13.71
CA SER A 278 -6.49 10.40 15.03
C SER A 278 -5.43 9.95 16.04
N MET A 279 -4.81 8.78 15.80
CA MET A 279 -3.74 8.19 16.59
C MET A 279 -2.34 8.41 15.98
N GLY A 280 -2.23 9.29 14.97
CA GLY A 280 -0.96 9.61 14.32
C GLY A 280 -0.51 8.62 13.25
N GLY A 281 -1.39 7.73 12.82
CA GLY A 281 -1.17 6.78 11.73
C GLY A 281 -1.90 7.13 10.44
N GLY A 282 -2.26 6.13 9.63
CA GLY A 282 -2.94 6.34 8.36
C GLY A 282 -3.25 5.06 7.61
N GLY A 283 -3.62 5.18 6.33
CA GLY A 283 -3.95 4.07 5.43
C GLY A 283 -5.20 4.32 4.60
N HIS A 284 -5.82 3.23 4.19
CA HIS A 284 -7.08 3.21 3.44
C HIS A 284 -8.30 3.17 4.36
N ARG A 285 -9.48 3.48 3.81
CA ARG A 285 -10.75 3.46 4.53
C ARG A 285 -10.97 2.17 5.35
N ASN A 286 -10.69 1.01 4.75
CA ASN A 286 -10.93 -0.30 5.36
C ASN A 286 -9.65 -1.02 5.83
N ALA A 287 -8.49 -0.40 5.67
CA ALA A 287 -7.18 -0.98 6.03
C ALA A 287 -6.21 0.13 6.47
N ALA A 288 -6.02 0.30 7.76
CA ALA A 288 -5.18 1.36 8.30
C ALA A 288 -4.40 0.86 9.53
N GLY A 289 -3.46 1.65 9.99
CA GLY A 289 -2.69 1.31 11.18
C GLY A 289 -2.03 2.52 11.82
N PHE A 290 -1.62 2.34 13.06
CA PHE A 290 -0.89 3.33 13.82
C PHE A 290 0.04 2.65 14.83
N THR A 291 1.05 3.37 15.27
CA THR A 291 1.89 2.95 16.41
C THR A 291 1.63 3.91 17.55
N PRO A 292 1.17 3.41 18.72
CA PRO A 292 0.97 4.25 19.91
C PRO A 292 2.25 4.97 20.30
N LYS A 293 2.16 6.22 20.72
CA LYS A 293 3.30 6.95 21.27
C LYS A 293 3.59 6.47 22.69
N GLU A 294 4.85 6.54 23.09
CA GLU A 294 5.26 6.20 24.45
C GLU A 294 4.47 7.07 25.46
N GLY A 295 3.68 6.43 26.32
CA GLY A 295 2.81 7.12 27.28
C GLY A 295 1.33 7.18 26.93
N ASP A 296 0.88 6.71 25.77
CA ASP A 296 -0.53 6.56 25.44
C ASP A 296 -1.19 5.48 26.30
N ARG A 297 -1.82 5.91 27.42
CA ARG A 297 -2.51 5.00 28.38
C ARG A 297 -3.85 4.44 27.86
N ASN A 298 -4.21 4.75 26.63
CA ASN A 298 -5.56 4.48 26.05
C ASN A 298 -5.56 3.30 25.07
N VAL A 299 -4.49 2.56 24.96
CA VAL A 299 -4.30 1.48 23.96
C VAL A 299 -3.90 0.18 24.64
#